data_b30c5caddde87454198c99047e9a30b7
#
_entry.id   b30c5caddde87454198c99047e9a30b7
#
_cell.length_a   1.000
_cell.length_b   1.000
_cell.length_c   1.000
_cell.angle_alpha   90.00
_cell.angle_beta   90.00
_cell.angle_gamma   90.00
#
_symmetry.space_group_name_H-M   'P 1'
#
loop_
_entity.id
_entity.type
_entity.pdbx_description
1 polymer ?
#
loop_
_entity_poly.entity_id
_entity_poly.type
_entity_poly.pdbx_seq_one_letter_code
_entity_poly.pdbx_strand_id
1 'polypeptide(L)'
;MDLSNYEISKTYYGGSEKKIGLIIDGSEYMIKFQKQSEFGKRNNHISEYIGSHIFEMLGFECQETYLATYRGEQVAACKNFITDGYQFVPFNDVGESTLDRDKETYQYSYEDIMQMLRDNSKLTNVETTISRFWDLFITDALIGNFDRHGANWGFLKKDNKYKLAPIFDNGSSLFPNMTDETEMEEIINSEIETNKRIYSFPTSQIKLNGNKSSYYEVINSLQYNECNIALANIYTKINLNQIYFFIDNEVAFINEVQKRFYKHMLTERYNKIIKASYIKLIGEKK
;
A
#
# COMPACT_ATOMS: atom_id res chain seq x y z
N MET A 1 -18.99 -11.99 7.86
CA MET A 1 -18.59 -13.00 8.86
C MET A 1 -18.42 -12.31 10.21
N ASP A 2 -18.94 -12.90 11.31
CA ASP A 2 -18.71 -12.38 12.67
C ASP A 2 -17.63 -13.21 13.36
N LEU A 3 -16.60 -12.54 13.83
CA LEU A 3 -15.39 -13.13 14.45
C LEU A 3 -15.45 -13.15 15.99
N SER A 4 -16.56 -12.74 16.61
CA SER A 4 -16.67 -12.54 18.07
C SER A 4 -16.45 -13.78 18.91
N ASN A 5 -16.67 -14.97 18.36
CA ASN A 5 -16.59 -16.25 19.05
C ASN A 5 -15.25 -17.01 18.85
N TYR A 6 -14.33 -16.46 18.06
CA TYR A 6 -13.02 -17.08 17.86
C TYR A 6 -12.08 -16.85 19.02
N GLU A 7 -11.17 -17.77 19.25
CA GLU A 7 -10.18 -17.71 20.33
C GLU A 7 -9.20 -16.55 20.10
N ILE A 8 -8.91 -15.81 21.17
CA ILE A 8 -7.91 -14.74 21.15
C ILE A 8 -6.51 -15.36 21.15
N SER A 9 -5.69 -15.02 20.17
CA SER A 9 -4.29 -15.41 20.11
C SER A 9 -3.49 -14.74 21.22
N LYS A 10 -2.40 -15.41 21.63
CA LYS A 10 -1.41 -14.86 22.58
C LYS A 10 -0.40 -13.91 21.92
N THR A 11 -0.40 -13.81 20.60
CA THR A 11 0.52 -12.94 19.86
C THR A 11 0.21 -11.48 20.12
N TYR A 12 1.23 -10.73 20.49
CA TYR A 12 1.13 -9.28 20.65
C TYR A 12 1.55 -8.60 19.34
N TYR A 13 0.67 -7.76 18.80
CA TYR A 13 0.95 -6.94 17.62
C TYR A 13 1.27 -5.51 18.04
N GLY A 14 2.48 -5.06 17.78
CA GLY A 14 2.93 -3.69 18.06
C GLY A 14 2.28 -2.62 17.16
N GLY A 15 2.60 -1.35 17.43
CA GLY A 15 2.12 -0.19 16.68
C GLY A 15 0.97 0.55 17.37
N SER A 16 0.63 1.75 16.87
CA SER A 16 -0.31 2.68 17.52
C SER A 16 -1.80 2.35 17.33
N GLU A 17 -2.13 1.43 16.43
CA GLU A 17 -3.52 1.07 16.12
C GLU A 17 -4.03 -0.05 17.03
N LYS A 18 -5.33 0.00 17.38
CA LYS A 18 -5.99 -1.09 18.10
C LYS A 18 -5.99 -2.35 17.25
N LYS A 19 -5.37 -3.41 17.76
CA LYS A 19 -5.24 -4.72 17.11
C LYS A 19 -5.41 -5.81 18.12
N ILE A 20 -5.94 -6.97 17.69
CA ILE A 20 -5.93 -8.22 18.46
C ILE A 20 -5.55 -9.36 17.55
N GLY A 21 -5.05 -10.45 18.09
CA GLY A 21 -4.88 -11.72 17.39
C GLY A 21 -6.08 -12.63 17.61
N LEU A 22 -6.54 -13.31 16.57
CA LEU A 22 -7.53 -14.38 16.67
C LEU A 22 -7.01 -15.63 15.98
N ILE A 23 -7.43 -16.80 16.49
CA ILE A 23 -7.23 -18.07 15.82
C ILE A 23 -8.52 -18.42 15.05
N ILE A 24 -8.45 -18.39 13.73
CA ILE A 24 -9.57 -18.67 12.84
C ILE A 24 -9.22 -19.92 12.04
N ASP A 25 -9.99 -21.00 12.22
CA ASP A 25 -9.79 -22.29 11.54
C ASP A 25 -8.32 -22.81 11.61
N GLY A 26 -7.70 -22.65 12.78
CA GLY A 26 -6.34 -23.08 13.04
C GLY A 26 -5.23 -22.14 12.51
N SER A 27 -5.58 -21.05 11.85
CA SER A 27 -4.66 -20.02 11.39
C SER A 27 -4.78 -18.77 12.26
N GLU A 28 -3.65 -18.08 12.46
CA GLU A 28 -3.63 -16.83 13.20
C GLU A 28 -3.92 -15.65 12.29
N TYR A 29 -4.78 -14.73 12.76
CA TYR A 29 -5.14 -13.49 12.09
C TYR A 29 -4.93 -12.30 13.01
N MET A 30 -4.35 -11.24 12.48
CA MET A 30 -4.34 -9.91 13.08
C MET A 30 -5.64 -9.19 12.68
N ILE A 31 -6.41 -8.78 13.64
CA ILE A 31 -7.66 -8.04 13.46
C ILE A 31 -7.37 -6.55 13.63
N LYS A 32 -7.48 -5.80 12.54
CA LYS A 32 -7.30 -4.34 12.49
C LYS A 32 -8.65 -3.65 12.65
N PHE A 33 -8.80 -2.82 13.66
CA PHE A 33 -10.00 -2.03 13.91
C PHE A 33 -10.00 -0.72 13.12
N GLN A 34 -11.18 -0.12 12.99
CA GLN A 34 -11.31 1.23 12.47
C GLN A 34 -10.55 2.22 13.37
N LYS A 35 -9.73 3.04 12.76
CA LYS A 35 -9.00 4.10 13.46
C LYS A 35 -9.94 5.26 13.78
N GLN A 36 -9.92 5.74 15.00
CA GLN A 36 -10.68 6.91 15.40
C GLN A 36 -9.93 8.18 14.97
N SER A 37 -10.65 9.16 14.41
CA SER A 37 -10.15 10.49 14.11
C SER A 37 -11.07 11.56 14.72
N GLU A 38 -10.69 12.82 14.60
CA GLU A 38 -11.55 13.97 14.99
C GLU A 38 -12.87 14.00 14.20
N PHE A 39 -12.88 13.46 12.99
CA PHE A 39 -14.04 13.43 12.09
C PHE A 39 -14.81 12.09 12.13
N GLY A 40 -14.51 11.22 13.10
CA GLY A 40 -15.15 9.92 13.23
C GLY A 40 -14.25 8.72 12.91
N LYS A 41 -14.86 7.57 12.69
CA LYS A 41 -14.14 6.34 12.35
C LYS A 41 -13.67 6.38 10.91
N ARG A 42 -12.39 6.01 10.67
CA ARG A 42 -11.78 5.95 9.34
C ARG A 42 -12.15 4.67 8.60
N ASN A 43 -12.00 4.70 7.28
CA ASN A 43 -12.20 3.55 6.39
C ASN A 43 -10.92 2.72 6.17
N ASN A 44 -9.96 2.75 7.11
CA ASN A 44 -8.67 2.06 6.98
C ASN A 44 -8.81 0.54 6.80
N HIS A 45 -9.84 -0.10 7.37
CA HIS A 45 -10.13 -1.52 7.17
C HIS A 45 -10.56 -1.82 5.72
N ILE A 46 -11.36 -0.94 5.11
CA ILE A 46 -11.74 -1.03 3.69
C ILE A 46 -10.52 -0.81 2.79
N SER A 47 -9.71 0.20 3.11
CA SER A 47 -8.46 0.49 2.39
C SER A 47 -7.47 -0.67 2.45
N GLU A 48 -7.33 -1.33 3.60
CA GLU A 48 -6.51 -2.54 3.77
C GLU A 48 -6.96 -3.65 2.83
N TYR A 49 -8.26 -3.92 2.82
CA TYR A 49 -8.87 -4.96 1.99
C TYR A 49 -8.72 -4.66 0.50
N ILE A 50 -9.17 -3.48 0.05
CA ILE A 50 -9.11 -3.12 -1.38
C ILE A 50 -7.65 -3.04 -1.86
N GLY A 51 -6.77 -2.42 -1.08
CA GLY A 51 -5.36 -2.28 -1.45
C GLY A 51 -4.67 -3.64 -1.62
N SER A 52 -4.87 -4.58 -0.69
CA SER A 52 -4.30 -5.93 -0.77
C SER A 52 -4.79 -6.68 -2.01
N HIS A 53 -6.09 -6.62 -2.30
CA HIS A 53 -6.66 -7.31 -3.47
C HIS A 53 -6.23 -6.68 -4.81
N ILE A 54 -6.02 -5.35 -4.86
CA ILE A 54 -5.45 -4.72 -6.08
C ILE A 54 -4.03 -5.22 -6.33
N PHE A 55 -3.18 -5.31 -5.30
CA PHE A 55 -1.85 -5.91 -5.44
C PHE A 55 -1.90 -7.36 -5.91
N GLU A 56 -2.83 -8.15 -5.37
CA GLU A 56 -3.03 -9.55 -5.78
C GLU A 56 -3.48 -9.65 -7.25
N MET A 57 -4.41 -8.80 -7.70
CA MET A 57 -4.83 -8.73 -9.11
C MET A 57 -3.68 -8.37 -10.06
N LEU A 58 -2.67 -7.64 -9.58
CA LEU A 58 -1.45 -7.34 -10.32
C LEU A 58 -0.41 -8.48 -10.29
N GLY A 59 -0.73 -9.59 -9.59
CA GLY A 59 0.09 -10.81 -9.51
C GLY A 59 1.16 -10.77 -8.43
N PHE A 60 1.00 -9.96 -7.38
CA PHE A 60 1.91 -9.96 -6.24
C PHE A 60 1.43 -10.90 -5.13
N GLU A 61 2.38 -11.48 -4.41
CA GLU A 61 2.12 -12.17 -3.16
C GLU A 61 1.75 -11.15 -2.08
N CYS A 62 0.53 -11.24 -1.56
CA CYS A 62 -0.03 -10.31 -0.58
C CYS A 62 -0.47 -11.03 0.68
N GLN A 63 -0.53 -10.29 1.77
CA GLN A 63 -1.20 -10.74 2.98
C GLN A 63 -2.68 -10.98 2.68
N GLU A 64 -3.15 -12.18 2.96
CA GLU A 64 -4.56 -12.56 2.83
C GLU A 64 -5.40 -11.72 3.79
N THR A 65 -6.45 -11.06 3.28
CA THR A 65 -7.29 -10.15 4.05
C THR A 65 -8.77 -10.41 3.82
N TYR A 66 -9.58 -10.20 4.87
CA TYR A 66 -11.04 -10.32 4.84
C TYR A 66 -11.69 -9.14 5.55
N LEU A 67 -12.85 -8.72 5.04
CA LEU A 67 -13.74 -7.81 5.77
C LEU A 67 -14.67 -8.63 6.67
N ALA A 68 -14.74 -8.25 7.94
CA ALA A 68 -15.51 -8.96 8.96
C ALA A 68 -16.07 -8.01 10.02
N THR A 69 -16.82 -8.55 10.97
CA THR A 69 -17.19 -7.87 12.20
C THR A 69 -16.59 -8.57 13.41
N TYR A 70 -16.26 -7.81 14.44
CA TYR A 70 -15.85 -8.31 15.75
C TYR A 70 -16.52 -7.50 16.83
N ARG A 71 -17.36 -8.12 17.63
CA ARG A 71 -18.19 -7.50 18.68
C ARG A 71 -18.96 -6.25 18.17
N GLY A 72 -19.53 -6.37 16.97
CA GLY A 72 -20.29 -5.31 16.32
C GLY A 72 -19.46 -4.21 15.64
N GLU A 73 -18.13 -4.23 15.74
CA GLU A 73 -17.24 -3.31 15.01
C GLU A 73 -16.81 -3.91 13.68
N GLN A 74 -16.78 -3.10 12.61
CA GLN A 74 -16.21 -3.49 11.33
C GLN A 74 -14.68 -3.56 11.45
N VAL A 75 -14.08 -4.61 10.86
CA VAL A 75 -12.64 -4.89 10.97
C VAL A 75 -12.10 -5.46 9.66
N ALA A 76 -10.79 -5.33 9.49
CA ALA A 76 -10.04 -6.15 8.53
C ALA A 76 -9.32 -7.28 9.28
N ALA A 77 -9.58 -8.52 8.89
CA ALA A 77 -8.84 -9.68 9.36
C ALA A 77 -7.70 -9.96 8.39
N CYS A 78 -6.46 -9.85 8.88
CA CYS A 78 -5.23 -10.00 8.10
C CYS A 78 -4.52 -11.25 8.57
N LYS A 79 -4.37 -12.26 7.71
CA LYS A 79 -3.73 -13.54 8.07
C LYS A 79 -2.27 -13.32 8.42
N ASN A 80 -1.83 -13.95 9.50
CA ASN A 80 -0.42 -13.90 9.86
C ASN A 80 0.40 -14.68 8.83
N PHE A 81 1.30 -14.00 8.14
CA PHE A 81 2.23 -14.60 7.17
C PHE A 81 3.58 -14.99 7.80
N ILE A 82 3.80 -14.67 9.08
CA ILE A 82 5.01 -15.05 9.81
C ILE A 82 4.77 -16.43 10.41
N THR A 83 5.12 -17.47 9.65
CA THR A 83 4.94 -18.87 10.01
C THR A 83 6.26 -19.63 9.93
N ASP A 84 6.26 -20.89 10.33
CA ASP A 84 7.38 -21.84 10.12
C ASP A 84 8.76 -21.38 10.64
N GLY A 85 8.78 -20.58 11.70
CA GLY A 85 10.02 -20.07 12.31
C GLY A 85 10.67 -18.92 11.52
N TYR A 86 9.95 -18.33 10.57
CA TYR A 86 10.38 -17.06 9.98
C TYR A 86 10.22 -15.91 10.95
N GLN A 87 11.03 -14.87 10.76
CA GLN A 87 10.91 -13.58 11.43
C GLN A 87 10.75 -12.50 10.39
N PHE A 88 9.86 -11.54 10.62
CA PHE A 88 9.75 -10.36 9.77
C PHE A 88 10.88 -9.38 10.10
N VAL A 89 11.55 -8.90 9.07
CA VAL A 89 12.60 -7.87 9.17
C VAL A 89 12.17 -6.70 8.29
N PRO A 90 11.80 -5.57 8.88
CA PRO A 90 11.46 -4.36 8.13
C PRO A 90 12.61 -3.91 7.22
N PHE A 91 12.27 -3.26 6.10
CA PHE A 91 13.28 -2.68 5.22
C PHE A 91 14.21 -1.72 5.95
N ASN A 92 13.68 -0.88 6.85
CA ASN A 92 14.47 0.04 7.65
C ASN A 92 15.55 -0.67 8.48
N ASP A 93 15.26 -1.84 9.03
CA ASP A 93 16.22 -2.59 9.86
C ASP A 93 17.31 -3.29 9.03
N VAL A 94 17.04 -3.52 7.76
CA VAL A 94 18.06 -4.04 6.84
C VAL A 94 19.03 -2.93 6.43
N GLY A 95 18.55 -1.69 6.33
CA GLY A 95 19.35 -0.51 6.01
C GLY A 95 20.13 0.10 7.18
N GLU A 96 19.92 -0.37 8.42
CA GLU A 96 20.48 0.23 9.64
C GLU A 96 22.01 0.36 9.71
N SER A 97 22.73 -0.48 8.98
CA SER A 97 24.20 -0.42 8.98
C SER A 97 24.78 0.77 8.21
N THR A 98 23.94 1.49 7.43
CA THR A 98 24.39 2.53 6.51
C THR A 98 23.90 3.95 6.83
N LEU A 99 22.76 4.10 7.51
CA LEU A 99 22.15 5.41 7.76
C LEU A 99 21.66 5.55 9.20
N ASP A 100 22.38 6.28 10.01
CA ASP A 100 22.11 6.58 11.44
C ASP A 100 20.99 7.64 11.55
N ARG A 101 19.71 7.28 11.25
CA ARG A 101 18.60 8.25 11.18
C ARG A 101 17.29 7.69 11.72
N ASP A 102 16.41 8.59 12.17
CA ASP A 102 15.09 8.30 12.76
C ASP A 102 14.18 7.57 11.77
N LYS A 103 13.89 6.30 12.08
CA LYS A 103 13.40 5.28 11.15
C LYS A 103 11.94 5.43 10.71
N GLU A 104 11.10 6.05 11.53
CA GLU A 104 9.64 6.07 11.28
C GLU A 104 9.19 7.25 10.44
N THR A 105 9.94 8.35 10.47
CA THR A 105 9.55 9.61 9.82
C THR A 105 10.45 10.03 8.66
N TYR A 106 11.56 9.34 8.45
CA TYR A 106 12.54 9.72 7.45
C TYR A 106 12.12 9.27 6.05
N GLN A 107 12.00 10.25 5.16
CA GLN A 107 11.85 10.03 3.72
C GLN A 107 13.22 10.03 3.08
N TYR A 108 13.57 8.96 2.40
CA TYR A 108 14.84 8.80 1.72
C TYR A 108 14.83 9.46 0.34
N SER A 109 15.99 9.95 -0.10
CA SER A 109 16.21 10.26 -1.50
C SER A 109 16.27 8.98 -2.33
N TYR A 110 16.12 9.08 -3.64
CA TYR A 110 16.33 7.94 -4.54
C TYR A 110 17.72 7.32 -4.33
N GLU A 111 18.74 8.17 -4.24
CA GLU A 111 20.14 7.77 -4.06
C GLU A 111 20.33 7.00 -2.75
N ASP A 112 19.76 7.49 -1.63
CA ASP A 112 19.80 6.79 -0.34
C ASP A 112 19.20 5.40 -0.44
N ILE A 113 18.03 5.27 -1.06
CA ILE A 113 17.32 4.00 -1.23
C ILE A 113 18.16 3.03 -2.09
N MET A 114 18.64 3.48 -3.23
CA MET A 114 19.44 2.63 -4.12
C MET A 114 20.77 2.24 -3.48
N GLN A 115 21.40 3.12 -2.74
CA GLN A 115 22.60 2.80 -1.98
C GLN A 115 22.30 1.75 -0.90
N MET A 116 21.26 1.94 -0.09
CA MET A 116 20.86 0.98 0.94
C MET A 116 20.62 -0.42 0.35
N LEU A 117 19.96 -0.48 -0.81
CA LEU A 117 19.66 -1.74 -1.47
C LEU A 117 20.90 -2.41 -2.06
N ARG A 118 21.83 -1.66 -2.67
CA ARG A 118 23.04 -2.19 -3.32
C ARG A 118 24.14 -2.55 -2.35
N ASP A 119 24.33 -1.75 -1.30
CA ASP A 119 25.42 -1.95 -0.33
C ASP A 119 25.08 -2.98 0.77
N ASN A 120 23.86 -3.51 0.76
CA ASN A 120 23.42 -4.42 1.80
C ASN A 120 23.93 -5.83 1.58
N SER A 121 24.95 -6.22 2.34
CA SER A 121 25.54 -7.58 2.30
C SER A 121 24.61 -8.70 2.76
N LYS A 122 23.46 -8.37 3.37
CA LYS A 122 22.47 -9.35 3.86
C LYS A 122 21.48 -9.78 2.77
N LEU A 123 21.31 -8.96 1.71
CA LEU A 123 20.39 -9.24 0.62
C LEU A 123 21.06 -10.14 -0.43
N THR A 124 20.49 -11.29 -0.66
CA THR A 124 21.00 -12.25 -1.64
C THR A 124 20.56 -11.93 -3.07
N ASN A 125 19.54 -11.10 -3.25
CA ASN A 125 19.02 -10.71 -4.56
C ASN A 125 18.61 -9.23 -4.56
N VAL A 126 19.58 -8.37 -4.77
CA VAL A 126 19.43 -6.90 -4.78
C VAL A 126 18.49 -6.44 -5.89
N GLU A 127 18.64 -6.97 -7.10
CA GLU A 127 17.83 -6.56 -8.26
C GLU A 127 16.34 -6.87 -8.07
N THR A 128 16.01 -8.03 -7.49
CA THR A 128 14.62 -8.39 -7.18
C THR A 128 14.05 -7.44 -6.11
N THR A 129 14.87 -7.00 -5.16
CA THR A 129 14.44 -6.06 -4.11
C THR A 129 14.21 -4.66 -4.68
N ILE A 130 15.09 -4.20 -5.57
CA ILE A 130 14.91 -2.94 -6.31
C ILE A 130 13.63 -2.97 -7.15
N SER A 131 13.42 -4.05 -7.90
CA SER A 131 12.19 -4.24 -8.68
C SER A 131 10.95 -4.19 -7.79
N ARG A 132 10.95 -4.92 -6.66
CA ARG A 132 9.84 -4.92 -5.69
C ARG A 132 9.56 -3.52 -5.12
N PHE A 133 10.59 -2.75 -4.79
CA PHE A 133 10.43 -1.40 -4.30
C PHE A 133 9.67 -0.52 -5.31
N TRP A 134 10.06 -0.58 -6.59
CA TRP A 134 9.41 0.22 -7.62
C TRP A 134 8.03 -0.30 -8.01
N ASP A 135 7.81 -1.60 -8.00
CA ASP A 135 6.50 -2.21 -8.19
C ASP A 135 5.51 -1.74 -7.10
N LEU A 136 5.96 -1.72 -5.83
CA LEU A 136 5.21 -1.13 -4.72
C LEU A 136 4.92 0.34 -4.98
N PHE A 137 5.93 1.12 -5.38
CA PHE A 137 5.81 2.55 -5.61
C PHE A 137 4.77 2.90 -6.69
N ILE A 138 4.81 2.19 -7.83
CA ILE A 138 3.84 2.40 -8.93
C ILE A 138 2.43 1.98 -8.51
N THR A 139 2.30 0.87 -7.79
CA THR A 139 0.99 0.40 -7.32
C THR A 139 0.43 1.30 -6.23
N ASP A 140 1.27 1.75 -5.29
CA ASP A 140 0.90 2.74 -4.27
C ASP A 140 0.48 4.08 -4.92
N ALA A 141 1.09 4.46 -6.04
CA ALA A 141 0.64 5.59 -6.84
C ALA A 141 -0.78 5.39 -7.41
N LEU A 142 -1.14 4.19 -7.84
CA LEU A 142 -2.48 3.87 -8.32
C LEU A 142 -3.52 3.94 -7.19
N ILE A 143 -3.24 3.27 -6.06
CA ILE A 143 -4.18 3.20 -4.93
C ILE A 143 -4.12 4.41 -3.99
N GLY A 144 -3.19 5.33 -4.21
CA GLY A 144 -3.03 6.53 -3.38
C GLY A 144 -2.61 6.23 -1.94
N ASN A 145 -1.72 5.27 -1.72
CA ASN A 145 -1.18 4.97 -0.40
C ASN A 145 -0.22 6.09 0.04
N PHE A 146 -0.43 6.66 1.22
CA PHE A 146 0.42 7.75 1.73
C PHE A 146 1.38 7.31 2.84
N ASP A 147 1.39 6.02 3.22
CA ASP A 147 2.13 5.55 4.39
C ASP A 147 3.01 4.31 4.13
N ARG A 148 3.49 4.11 2.90
CA ARG A 148 4.44 3.03 2.57
C ARG A 148 5.84 3.39 3.03
N HIS A 149 6.05 3.57 4.34
CA HIS A 149 7.38 3.74 4.89
C HIS A 149 8.11 2.39 5.07
N GLY A 150 9.39 2.43 5.38
CA GLY A 150 10.25 1.24 5.38
C GLY A 150 9.94 0.20 6.47
N ALA A 151 8.98 0.45 7.38
CA ALA A 151 8.47 -0.57 8.30
C ALA A 151 7.24 -1.31 7.73
N ASN A 152 6.60 -0.78 6.65
CA ASN A 152 5.41 -1.35 6.02
C ASN A 152 5.74 -2.23 4.79
N TRP A 153 6.98 -2.62 4.63
CA TRP A 153 7.46 -3.65 3.73
C TRP A 153 8.81 -4.19 4.21
N GLY A 154 9.26 -5.32 3.70
CA GLY A 154 10.53 -5.90 4.13
C GLY A 154 10.67 -7.37 3.76
N PHE A 155 11.26 -8.13 4.65
CA PHE A 155 11.74 -9.47 4.39
C PHE A 155 11.27 -10.46 5.45
N LEU A 156 11.16 -11.71 5.05
CA LEU A 156 11.09 -12.86 5.95
C LEU A 156 12.47 -13.48 6.05
N LYS A 157 12.99 -13.59 7.29
CA LYS A 157 14.29 -14.16 7.59
C LYS A 157 14.15 -15.51 8.30
N LYS A 158 14.88 -16.51 7.80
CA LYS A 158 15.08 -17.81 8.45
C LYS A 158 16.49 -18.32 8.13
N ASP A 159 17.20 -18.85 9.12
CA ASP A 159 18.55 -19.42 8.96
C ASP A 159 19.52 -18.49 8.20
N ASN A 160 19.50 -17.20 8.54
CA ASN A 160 20.26 -16.12 7.88
C ASN A 160 19.96 -15.91 6.39
N LYS A 161 18.88 -16.51 5.85
CA LYS A 161 18.40 -16.27 4.51
C LYS A 161 17.22 -15.32 4.54
N TYR A 162 17.20 -14.38 3.59
CA TYR A 162 16.16 -13.38 3.44
C TYR A 162 15.37 -13.64 2.15
N LYS A 163 14.06 -13.59 2.23
CA LYS A 163 13.15 -13.52 1.07
C LYS A 163 12.21 -12.33 1.25
N LEU A 164 11.69 -11.78 0.18
CA LEU A 164 10.68 -10.73 0.26
C LEU A 164 9.46 -11.23 1.04
N ALA A 165 8.96 -10.40 1.94
CA ALA A 165 7.69 -10.64 2.61
C ALA A 165 6.51 -10.42 1.64
N PRO A 166 5.35 -11.07 1.85
CA PRO A 166 4.11 -10.68 1.19
C PRO A 166 3.84 -9.19 1.38
N ILE A 167 3.15 -8.55 0.44
CA ILE A 167 2.75 -7.15 0.57
C ILE A 167 1.66 -7.04 1.63
N PHE A 168 1.80 -6.10 2.55
CA PHE A 168 0.88 -5.89 3.68
C PHE A 168 0.77 -4.40 4.01
N ASP A 169 -0.11 -4.06 4.94
CA ASP A 169 -0.33 -2.71 5.48
C ASP A 169 -0.71 -1.68 4.40
N ASN A 170 -1.86 -1.93 3.77
CA ASN A 170 -2.46 -1.08 2.75
C ASN A 170 -3.54 -0.15 3.32
N GLY A 171 -3.71 -0.07 4.64
CA GLY A 171 -4.78 0.67 5.31
C GLY A 171 -4.75 2.19 5.12
N SER A 172 -3.68 2.74 4.55
CA SER A 172 -3.54 4.16 4.21
C SER A 172 -3.80 4.46 2.73
N SER A 173 -4.44 3.54 2.00
CA SER A 173 -4.81 3.68 0.60
C SER A 173 -6.21 4.25 0.43
N LEU A 174 -6.53 4.77 -0.77
CA LEU A 174 -7.89 5.19 -1.16
C LEU A 174 -8.54 6.20 -0.20
N PHE A 175 -7.72 7.07 0.40
CA PHE A 175 -8.20 8.17 1.26
C PHE A 175 -9.04 7.70 2.46
N PRO A 176 -8.51 6.88 3.39
CA PRO A 176 -9.26 6.29 4.48
C PRO A 176 -9.90 7.31 5.45
N ASN A 177 -9.42 8.56 5.43
CA ASN A 177 -9.96 9.66 6.22
C ASN A 177 -11.21 10.30 5.58
N MET A 178 -11.47 10.01 4.30
CA MET A 178 -12.64 10.49 3.57
C MET A 178 -13.84 9.65 3.98
N THR A 179 -14.70 10.20 4.81
CA THR A 179 -15.87 9.51 5.37
C THR A 179 -17.19 10.24 5.11
N ASP A 180 -17.13 11.52 4.69
CA ASP A 180 -18.27 12.33 4.33
C ASP A 180 -18.66 12.09 2.86
N GLU A 181 -19.89 11.61 2.66
CA GLU A 181 -20.44 11.34 1.33
C GLU A 181 -20.62 12.61 0.50
N THR A 182 -20.93 13.74 1.13
CA THR A 182 -21.05 15.03 0.44
C THR A 182 -19.71 15.48 -0.11
N GLU A 183 -18.64 15.34 0.66
CA GLU A 183 -17.29 15.66 0.22
C GLU A 183 -16.84 14.71 -0.90
N MET A 184 -17.18 13.41 -0.81
CA MET A 184 -16.91 12.46 -1.91
C MET A 184 -17.58 12.85 -3.21
N GLU A 185 -18.86 13.28 -3.16
CA GLU A 185 -19.60 13.76 -4.33
C GLU A 185 -19.00 15.06 -4.91
N GLU A 186 -18.59 15.98 -4.06
CA GLU A 186 -17.90 17.20 -4.48
C GLU A 186 -16.60 16.87 -5.23
N ILE A 187 -15.81 15.91 -4.74
CA ILE A 187 -14.57 15.49 -5.40
C ILE A 187 -14.87 14.86 -6.75
N ILE A 188 -15.85 13.95 -6.82
CA ILE A 188 -16.23 13.27 -8.07
C ILE A 188 -16.64 14.30 -9.14
N ASN A 189 -17.33 15.36 -8.74
CA ASN A 189 -17.88 16.37 -9.65
C ASN A 189 -16.95 17.58 -9.88
N SER A 190 -15.81 17.66 -9.21
CA SER A 190 -14.86 18.77 -9.30
C SER A 190 -13.49 18.30 -9.82
N GLU A 191 -13.14 18.72 -11.01
CA GLU A 191 -11.81 18.47 -11.55
C GLU A 191 -10.70 19.06 -10.69
N ILE A 192 -10.93 20.22 -10.07
CA ILE A 192 -9.97 20.88 -9.19
C ILE A 192 -9.69 20.02 -7.95
N GLU A 193 -10.75 19.53 -7.29
CA GLU A 193 -10.62 18.70 -6.08
C GLU A 193 -10.03 17.33 -6.41
N THR A 194 -10.41 16.74 -7.53
CA THR A 194 -9.79 15.52 -8.04
C THR A 194 -8.30 15.73 -8.30
N ASN A 195 -7.91 16.80 -8.99
CA ASN A 195 -6.51 17.09 -9.34
C ASN A 195 -5.63 17.32 -8.12
N LYS A 196 -6.14 17.94 -7.05
CA LYS A 196 -5.41 18.04 -5.77
C LYS A 196 -5.01 16.66 -5.25
N ARG A 197 -5.91 15.67 -5.36
CA ARG A 197 -5.71 14.29 -4.88
C ARG A 197 -4.87 13.43 -5.81
N ILE A 198 -4.50 13.95 -6.96
CA ILE A 198 -3.61 13.30 -7.92
C ILE A 198 -2.22 13.92 -7.86
N TYR A 199 -2.12 15.24 -7.90
CA TYR A 199 -0.85 15.94 -8.08
C TYR A 199 -0.21 16.44 -6.78
N SER A 200 -1.01 16.69 -5.72
CA SER A 200 -0.50 17.25 -4.48
C SER A 200 -0.46 16.25 -3.33
N PHE A 201 -1.50 15.45 -3.16
CA PHE A 201 -1.62 14.44 -2.10
C PHE A 201 -2.37 13.22 -2.66
N PRO A 202 -1.95 12.00 -2.33
CA PRO A 202 -0.86 11.61 -1.43
C PRO A 202 0.54 11.94 -1.95
N THR A 203 1.45 12.29 -1.01
CA THR A 203 2.88 12.40 -1.29
C THR A 203 3.54 11.02 -1.25
N SER A 204 4.61 10.87 -2.01
CA SER A 204 5.45 9.66 -1.98
C SER A 204 6.41 9.67 -0.79
N GLN A 205 7.06 8.53 -0.54
CA GLN A 205 8.15 8.43 0.43
C GLN A 205 9.51 8.82 -0.15
N ILE A 206 9.56 9.19 -1.44
CA ILE A 206 10.80 9.67 -2.09
C ILE A 206 10.87 11.18 -2.02
N LYS A 207 12.03 11.71 -1.59
CA LYS A 207 12.36 13.12 -1.71
C LYS A 207 12.98 13.42 -3.06
N LEU A 208 12.48 14.44 -3.73
CA LEU A 208 13.13 15.06 -4.88
C LEU A 208 13.73 16.39 -4.45
N ASN A 209 15.02 16.61 -4.72
CA ASN A 209 15.73 17.83 -4.37
C ASN A 209 15.54 18.24 -2.87
N GLY A 210 15.53 17.25 -1.98
CA GLY A 210 15.35 17.44 -0.54
C GLY A 210 13.90 17.69 -0.07
N ASN A 211 12.92 17.79 -0.97
CA ASN A 211 11.53 18.08 -0.66
C ASN A 211 10.64 16.84 -0.87
N LYS A 212 9.54 16.76 -0.09
CA LYS A 212 8.48 15.79 -0.34
C LYS A 212 7.95 15.93 -1.76
N SER A 213 7.80 14.82 -2.47
CA SER A 213 7.28 14.77 -3.83
C SER A 213 5.94 14.03 -3.89
N SER A 214 5.09 14.39 -4.84
CA SER A 214 3.95 13.57 -5.18
C SER A 214 4.39 12.34 -5.98
N TYR A 215 3.54 11.32 -6.03
CA TYR A 215 3.78 10.17 -6.91
C TYR A 215 3.91 10.60 -8.38
N TYR A 216 3.07 11.55 -8.81
CA TYR A 216 3.11 12.09 -10.16
C TYR A 216 4.47 12.71 -10.51
N GLU A 217 5.02 13.55 -9.63
CA GLU A 217 6.32 14.20 -9.87
C GLU A 217 7.44 13.18 -10.10
N VAL A 218 7.49 12.13 -9.27
CA VAL A 218 8.53 11.09 -9.40
C VAL A 218 8.34 10.30 -10.70
N ILE A 219 7.13 9.77 -10.94
CA ILE A 219 6.87 8.87 -12.06
C ILE A 219 6.95 9.61 -13.39
N ASN A 220 6.34 10.81 -13.48
CA ASN A 220 6.29 11.59 -14.71
C ASN A 220 7.62 12.27 -15.06
N SER A 221 8.57 12.35 -14.09
CA SER A 221 9.92 12.86 -14.36
C SER A 221 10.70 11.97 -15.34
N LEU A 222 10.41 10.66 -15.34
CA LEU A 222 11.12 9.62 -16.10
C LEU A 222 12.63 9.54 -15.81
N GLN A 223 13.09 10.16 -14.72
CA GLN A 223 14.52 10.23 -14.38
C GLN A 223 15.10 8.90 -13.89
N TYR A 224 14.28 8.01 -13.35
CA TYR A 224 14.72 6.79 -12.69
C TYR A 224 14.39 5.57 -13.55
N ASN A 225 15.43 4.93 -14.08
CA ASN A 225 15.28 3.83 -15.03
C ASN A 225 14.50 2.64 -14.45
N GLU A 226 14.76 2.30 -13.18
CA GLU A 226 14.08 1.18 -12.50
C GLU A 226 12.58 1.50 -12.28
N CYS A 227 12.25 2.76 -12.00
CA CYS A 227 10.87 3.24 -11.94
C CYS A 227 10.18 3.11 -13.32
N ASN A 228 10.87 3.48 -14.39
CA ASN A 228 10.34 3.39 -15.75
C ASN A 228 10.08 1.94 -16.19
N ILE A 229 10.94 1.01 -15.77
CA ILE A 229 10.73 -0.42 -15.99
C ILE A 229 9.50 -0.92 -15.25
N ALA A 230 9.37 -0.57 -13.96
CA ALA A 230 8.21 -0.93 -13.14
C ALA A 230 6.92 -0.31 -13.69
N LEU A 231 6.95 0.96 -14.12
CA LEU A 231 5.82 1.63 -14.77
C LEU A 231 5.32 0.84 -15.98
N ALA A 232 6.22 0.43 -16.87
CA ALA A 232 5.86 -0.35 -18.05
C ALA A 232 5.26 -1.72 -17.69
N ASN A 233 5.85 -2.40 -16.70
CA ASN A 233 5.37 -3.71 -16.23
C ASN A 233 3.99 -3.61 -15.58
N ILE A 234 3.79 -2.67 -14.68
CA ILE A 234 2.52 -2.50 -13.95
C ILE A 234 1.42 -2.01 -14.87
N TYR A 235 1.70 -1.05 -15.77
CA TYR A 235 0.72 -0.55 -16.74
C TYR A 235 0.05 -1.68 -17.52
N THR A 236 0.80 -2.68 -17.96
CA THR A 236 0.26 -3.81 -18.74
C THR A 236 -0.60 -4.78 -17.94
N LYS A 237 -0.47 -4.77 -16.61
CA LYS A 237 -1.21 -5.65 -15.69
C LYS A 237 -2.50 -5.02 -15.16
N ILE A 238 -2.63 -3.67 -15.19
CA ILE A 238 -3.81 -2.99 -14.66
C ILE A 238 -5.03 -3.27 -15.53
N ASN A 239 -6.04 -3.89 -14.93
CA ASN A 239 -7.35 -4.09 -15.50
C ASN A 239 -8.41 -3.36 -14.65
N LEU A 240 -8.74 -2.13 -15.00
CA LEU A 240 -9.71 -1.33 -14.25
C LEU A 240 -11.10 -2.00 -14.18
N ASN A 241 -11.53 -2.71 -15.24
CA ASN A 241 -12.83 -3.38 -15.22
C ASN A 241 -12.88 -4.50 -14.19
N GLN A 242 -11.79 -5.25 -14.01
CA GLN A 242 -11.68 -6.27 -12.96
C GLN A 242 -11.72 -5.63 -11.57
N ILE A 243 -11.00 -4.52 -11.37
CA ILE A 243 -11.00 -3.77 -10.11
C ILE A 243 -12.41 -3.22 -9.81
N TYR A 244 -13.12 -2.68 -10.80
CA TYR A 244 -14.47 -2.15 -10.61
C TYR A 244 -15.46 -3.27 -10.25
N PHE A 245 -15.38 -4.41 -10.95
CA PHE A 245 -16.20 -5.56 -10.63
C PHE A 245 -16.00 -6.02 -9.17
N PHE A 246 -14.76 -6.07 -8.73
CA PHE A 246 -14.41 -6.40 -7.35
C PHE A 246 -14.99 -5.38 -6.35
N ILE A 247 -14.83 -4.07 -6.60
CA ILE A 247 -15.38 -3.02 -5.73
C ILE A 247 -16.91 -3.10 -5.66
N ASP A 248 -17.57 -3.35 -6.78
CA ASP A 248 -19.02 -3.39 -6.84
C ASP A 248 -19.63 -4.61 -6.17
N ASN A 249 -18.96 -5.77 -6.20
CA ASN A 249 -19.54 -7.05 -5.84
C ASN A 249 -18.92 -7.70 -4.59
N GLU A 250 -17.68 -7.41 -4.23
CA GLU A 250 -16.95 -8.15 -3.20
C GLU A 250 -16.58 -7.29 -1.98
N VAL A 251 -16.60 -5.96 -2.11
CA VAL A 251 -16.26 -5.07 -0.99
C VAL A 251 -17.50 -4.82 -0.14
N ALA A 252 -17.50 -5.42 1.06
CA ALA A 252 -18.56 -5.19 2.05
C ALA A 252 -18.40 -3.85 2.78
N PHE A 253 -19.46 -3.39 3.44
CA PHE A 253 -19.50 -2.22 4.32
C PHE A 253 -19.29 -0.87 3.62
N ILE A 254 -19.44 -0.81 2.32
CA ILE A 254 -19.42 0.43 1.54
C ILE A 254 -20.75 0.65 0.82
N ASN A 255 -21.13 1.92 0.69
CA ASN A 255 -22.33 2.32 -0.04
C ASN A 255 -22.00 2.75 -1.49
N GLU A 256 -23.02 3.13 -2.26
CA GLU A 256 -22.87 3.47 -3.68
C GLU A 256 -22.03 4.73 -3.90
N VAL A 257 -22.05 5.70 -2.98
CA VAL A 257 -21.21 6.92 -3.08
C VAL A 257 -19.75 6.56 -2.90
N GLN A 258 -19.43 5.73 -1.90
CA GLN A 258 -18.07 5.23 -1.66
C GLN A 258 -17.56 4.40 -2.83
N LYS A 259 -18.39 3.50 -3.40
CA LYS A 259 -18.01 2.74 -4.61
C LYS A 259 -17.65 3.67 -5.77
N ARG A 260 -18.51 4.67 -6.04
CA ARG A 260 -18.24 5.65 -7.09
C ARG A 260 -16.97 6.45 -6.84
N PHE A 261 -16.74 6.87 -5.59
CA PHE A 261 -15.57 7.61 -5.19
C PHE A 261 -14.29 6.81 -5.40
N TYR A 262 -14.23 5.55 -4.94
CA TYR A 262 -13.06 4.70 -5.11
C TYR A 262 -12.77 4.43 -6.59
N LYS A 263 -13.80 4.10 -7.37
CA LYS A 263 -13.66 3.89 -8.83
C LYS A 263 -13.19 5.17 -9.53
N HIS A 264 -13.75 6.33 -9.16
CA HIS A 264 -13.33 7.62 -9.70
C HIS A 264 -11.85 7.90 -9.43
N MET A 265 -11.41 7.78 -8.16
CA MET A 265 -10.02 8.04 -7.79
C MET A 265 -9.04 7.08 -8.46
N LEU A 266 -9.37 5.79 -8.55
CA LEU A 266 -8.55 4.81 -9.27
C LEU A 266 -8.45 5.13 -10.77
N THR A 267 -9.57 5.51 -11.39
CA THR A 267 -9.62 5.92 -12.80
C THR A 267 -8.72 7.11 -13.08
N GLU A 268 -8.89 8.15 -12.28
CA GLU A 268 -8.17 9.41 -12.47
C GLU A 268 -6.67 9.26 -12.19
N ARG A 269 -6.29 8.52 -11.14
CA ARG A 269 -4.89 8.22 -10.85
C ARG A 269 -4.26 7.33 -11.93
N TYR A 270 -4.99 6.33 -12.40
CA TYR A 270 -4.55 5.54 -13.55
C TYR A 270 -4.31 6.41 -14.79
N ASN A 271 -5.29 7.22 -15.18
CA ASN A 271 -5.20 8.02 -16.39
C ASN A 271 -4.11 9.10 -16.31
N LYS A 272 -4.06 9.84 -15.18
CA LYS A 272 -3.24 11.05 -15.05
C LYS A 272 -1.83 10.76 -14.53
N ILE A 273 -1.62 9.67 -13.76
CA ILE A 273 -0.28 9.30 -13.28
C ILE A 273 0.29 8.16 -14.14
N ILE A 274 -0.36 7.01 -14.16
CA ILE A 274 0.22 5.79 -14.73
C ILE A 274 0.24 5.84 -16.26
N LYS A 275 -0.95 5.98 -16.87
CA LYS A 275 -1.10 5.97 -18.33
C LYS A 275 -0.41 7.15 -18.99
N ALA A 276 -0.57 8.36 -18.44
CA ALA A 276 0.05 9.56 -19.01
C ALA A 276 1.59 9.45 -18.99
N SER A 277 2.17 9.01 -17.88
CA SER A 277 3.61 8.82 -17.78
C SER A 277 4.12 7.67 -18.66
N TYR A 278 3.35 6.58 -18.79
CA TYR A 278 3.69 5.49 -19.72
C TYR A 278 3.69 5.95 -21.18
N ILE A 279 2.68 6.73 -21.61
CA ILE A 279 2.64 7.28 -22.96
C ILE A 279 3.85 8.18 -23.22
N LYS A 280 4.20 9.04 -22.27
CA LYS A 280 5.41 9.87 -22.33
C LYS A 280 6.67 9.00 -22.48
N LEU A 281 6.82 7.96 -21.64
CA LEU A 281 7.97 7.04 -21.68
C LEU A 281 8.15 6.38 -23.05
N ILE A 282 7.08 5.90 -23.69
CA ILE A 282 7.19 5.28 -25.03
C ILE A 282 7.37 6.31 -26.14
N GLY A 283 6.91 7.55 -25.94
CA GLY A 283 7.13 8.66 -26.89
C GLY A 283 8.56 9.16 -26.92
N GLU A 284 9.27 9.16 -25.77
CA GLU A 284 10.69 9.55 -25.67
C GLU A 284 11.66 8.48 -26.25
N LYS A 285 11.19 7.26 -26.46
CA LYS A 285 11.98 6.15 -27.08
C LYS A 285 11.92 6.12 -28.61
N LYS A 286 11.17 7.02 -29.23
CA LYS A 286 11.11 7.21 -30.70
C LYS A 286 11.97 8.38 -31.13
#